data_4ef910d8b3cb58a4ff9f1feb55264636
#
_entry.id   4ef910d8b3cb58a4ff9f1feb55264636
#
_cell.length_a   1.000
_cell.length_b   1.000
_cell.length_c   1.000
_cell.angle_alpha   90.00
_cell.angle_beta   90.00
_cell.angle_gamma   90.00
#
_symmetry.space_group_name_H-M   'P 1'
#
loop_
_entity.id
_entity.type
_entity.pdbx_description
1 polymer ?
#
loop_
_entity_poly.entity_id
_entity_poly.type
_entity_poly.pdbx_seq_one_letter_code
_entity_poly.pdbx_strand_id
1 'polypeptide(L)'
;MKKMISEQTEKTYSIREISKMFDLPVSTLRYYEDEGILTKVGRTKGNQRVYYEMHINRLATICCFKRAGMTIGDLQKFFQYEETEDESIDDIVKLLEERKKSVEQQLNE
;
A
#
# COMPACT_ATOMS: atom_id res chain seq x y z
N MET A 1 -5.22 -14.00 21.25
CA MET A 1 -5.81 -15.11 20.81
C MET A 1 -6.04 -15.17 19.38
N LYS A 2 -6.92 -14.36 18.87
CA LYS A 2 -7.16 -14.33 17.49
C LYS A 2 -5.93 -14.03 16.72
N LYS A 3 -5.08 -13.19 17.25
CA LYS A 3 -3.87 -12.86 16.56
C LYS A 3 -2.99 -14.05 16.35
N MET A 4 -2.89 -14.88 17.35
CA MET A 4 -2.05 -16.03 17.23
C MET A 4 -2.51 -16.95 16.14
N ILE A 5 -3.81 -17.13 16.06
CA ILE A 5 -4.36 -17.96 15.02
C ILE A 5 -4.04 -17.39 13.66
N SER A 6 -4.17 -16.10 13.51
CA SER A 6 -3.86 -15.47 12.24
C SER A 6 -2.43 -15.66 11.85
N GLU A 7 -1.53 -15.52 12.81
CA GLU A 7 -0.13 -15.68 12.52
C GLU A 7 0.20 -17.06 12.05
N GLN A 8 -0.45 -18.05 12.66
CA GLN A 8 -0.19 -19.43 12.30
C GLN A 8 -0.66 -19.77 10.92
N THR A 9 -1.70 -19.09 10.47
CA THR A 9 -2.26 -19.38 9.17
C THR A 9 -1.92 -18.34 8.12
N GLU A 10 -1.03 -17.44 8.44
CA GLU A 10 -0.71 -16.38 7.51
C GLU A 10 -0.13 -16.95 6.23
N LYS A 11 -0.72 -16.55 5.11
CA LYS A 11 -0.30 -16.99 3.81
C LYS A 11 0.72 -16.03 3.25
N THR A 12 1.66 -16.57 2.49
CA THR A 12 2.67 -15.73 1.86
C THR A 12 2.54 -15.83 0.35
N TYR A 13 3.10 -14.82 -0.31
CA TYR A 13 3.00 -14.70 -1.77
C TYR A 13 4.34 -14.32 -2.35
N SER A 14 4.61 -14.81 -3.55
CA SER A 14 5.82 -14.43 -4.26
C SER A 14 5.56 -13.13 -5.02
N ILE A 15 6.63 -12.48 -5.47
CA ILE A 15 6.50 -11.24 -6.23
C ILE A 15 5.74 -11.50 -7.53
N ARG A 16 5.90 -12.69 -8.10
CA ARG A 16 5.18 -13.03 -9.32
C ARG A 16 3.69 -13.17 -9.07
N GLU A 17 3.35 -13.76 -7.94
CA GLU A 17 1.94 -13.92 -7.60
C GLU A 17 1.30 -12.55 -7.38
N ILE A 18 2.00 -11.66 -6.69
CA ILE A 18 1.50 -10.32 -6.45
C ILE A 18 1.38 -9.55 -7.77
N SER A 19 2.38 -9.70 -8.63
CA SER A 19 2.37 -9.06 -9.94
C SER A 19 1.12 -9.45 -10.73
N LYS A 20 0.79 -10.72 -10.74
CA LYS A 20 -0.39 -11.20 -11.45
C LYS A 20 -1.67 -10.72 -10.80
N MET A 21 -1.69 -10.77 -9.48
CA MET A 21 -2.87 -10.41 -8.71
C MET A 21 -3.32 -8.98 -8.98
N PHE A 22 -2.37 -8.07 -9.11
CA PHE A 22 -2.66 -6.65 -9.31
C PHE A 22 -2.40 -6.16 -10.73
N ASP A 23 -1.97 -7.07 -11.59
CA ASP A 23 -1.66 -6.71 -12.98
C ASP A 23 -0.64 -5.58 -13.01
N LEU A 24 0.41 -5.74 -12.24
CA LEU A 24 1.50 -4.77 -12.16
C LEU A 24 2.81 -5.45 -12.52
N PRO A 25 3.68 -4.78 -13.29
CA PRO A 25 5.00 -5.33 -13.57
C PRO A 25 5.78 -5.52 -12.28
N VAL A 26 6.65 -6.51 -12.28
CA VAL A 26 7.52 -6.77 -11.14
C VAL A 26 8.36 -5.54 -10.84
N SER A 27 8.79 -4.83 -11.87
CA SER A 27 9.59 -3.61 -11.69
C SER A 27 8.83 -2.54 -10.93
N THR A 28 7.52 -2.46 -11.13
CA THR A 28 6.71 -1.50 -10.41
C THR A 28 6.66 -1.83 -8.92
N LEU A 29 6.57 -3.11 -8.61
CA LEU A 29 6.56 -3.54 -7.22
C LEU A 29 7.88 -3.21 -6.53
N ARG A 30 8.99 -3.40 -7.24
CA ARG A 30 10.30 -3.04 -6.71
C ARG A 30 10.43 -1.56 -6.53
N TYR A 31 9.87 -0.79 -7.46
CA TYR A 31 9.88 0.65 -7.38
C TYR A 31 9.14 1.13 -6.13
N TYR A 32 7.98 0.53 -5.87
CA TYR A 32 7.21 0.90 -4.68
C TYR A 32 8.00 0.58 -3.41
N GLU A 33 8.72 -0.51 -3.41
CA GLU A 33 9.54 -0.85 -2.27
C GLU A 33 10.67 0.16 -2.11
N ASP A 34 11.32 0.53 -3.21
CA ASP A 34 12.40 1.50 -3.18
C ASP A 34 11.94 2.86 -2.70
N GLU A 35 10.71 3.24 -3.06
CA GLU A 35 10.17 4.52 -2.66
C GLU A 35 9.59 4.51 -1.25
N GLY A 36 9.64 3.37 -0.59
CA GLY A 36 9.19 3.30 0.79
C GLY A 36 7.69 3.19 1.00
N ILE A 37 6.94 3.01 -0.07
CA ILE A 37 5.49 2.87 0.08
C ILE A 37 5.07 1.42 0.23
N LEU A 38 6.01 0.49 0.06
CA LEU A 38 5.76 -0.92 0.29
C LEU A 38 6.90 -1.42 1.18
N THR A 39 6.62 -1.55 2.48
CA THR A 39 7.66 -1.83 3.45
C THR A 39 7.48 -3.19 4.08
N LYS A 40 8.49 -3.63 4.80
CA LYS A 40 8.44 -4.88 5.55
C LYS A 40 8.27 -6.12 4.68
N VAL A 41 8.73 -6.03 3.45
CA VAL A 41 8.73 -7.19 2.56
C VAL A 41 9.76 -8.18 3.08
N GLY A 42 9.34 -9.43 3.23
CA GLY A 42 10.23 -10.45 3.74
C GLY A 42 11.13 -11.03 2.67
N ARG A 43 11.98 -11.95 3.09
CA ARG A 43 12.87 -12.64 2.19
C ARG A 43 12.98 -14.10 2.58
N THR A 44 13.07 -14.98 1.60
CA THR A 44 13.31 -16.39 1.86
C THR A 44 14.79 -16.59 2.05
N LYS A 45 15.17 -17.81 2.37
CA LYS A 45 16.58 -18.14 2.49
C LYS A 45 17.32 -17.91 1.18
N GLY A 46 16.61 -18.06 0.06
CA GLY A 46 17.20 -17.80 -1.25
C GLY A 46 17.17 -16.33 -1.63
N ASN A 47 16.86 -15.47 -0.67
CA ASN A 47 16.82 -14.03 -0.87
C ASN A 47 15.75 -13.59 -1.86
N GLN A 48 14.69 -14.34 -1.96
CA GLN A 48 13.56 -13.96 -2.80
C GLN A 48 12.54 -13.22 -1.95
N ARG A 49 11.87 -12.25 -2.56
CA ARG A 49 10.88 -11.44 -1.85
C ARG A 49 9.66 -12.27 -1.47
N VAL A 50 9.17 -12.02 -0.24
CA VAL A 50 7.99 -12.69 0.28
C VAL A 50 7.01 -11.59 0.71
N TYR A 51 5.78 -11.71 0.23
CA TYR A 51 4.74 -10.74 0.57
C TYR A 51 3.69 -11.39 1.45
N TYR A 52 3.01 -10.55 2.24
CA TYR A 52 2.02 -11.03 3.19
C TYR A 52 0.69 -10.35 2.91
N GLU A 53 -0.32 -10.75 3.67
CA GLU A 53 -1.65 -10.20 3.49
C GLU A 53 -1.64 -8.67 3.61
N MET A 54 -0.84 -8.14 4.53
CA MET A 54 -0.78 -6.69 4.69
C MET A 54 -0.28 -5.99 3.44
N HIS A 55 0.55 -6.65 2.65
CA HIS A 55 1.03 -6.06 1.41
C HIS A 55 -0.05 -6.04 0.36
N ILE A 56 -0.90 -7.05 0.37
CA ILE A 56 -2.04 -7.08 -0.54
C ILE A 56 -2.97 -5.92 -0.24
N ASN A 57 -3.26 -5.71 1.04
CA ASN A 57 -4.10 -4.61 1.45
C ASN A 57 -3.49 -3.26 1.09
N ARG A 58 -2.18 -3.13 1.30
CA ARG A 58 -1.50 -1.88 0.98
C ARG A 58 -1.50 -1.62 -0.52
N LEU A 59 -1.27 -2.65 -1.32
CA LEU A 59 -1.28 -2.48 -2.78
C LEU A 59 -2.67 -2.12 -3.30
N ALA A 60 -3.70 -2.70 -2.70
CA ALA A 60 -5.05 -2.33 -3.07
C ALA A 60 -5.27 -0.84 -2.82
N THR A 61 -4.78 -0.34 -1.69
CA THR A 61 -4.86 1.07 -1.34
C THR A 61 -4.07 1.91 -2.33
N ILE A 62 -2.85 1.49 -2.65
CA ILE A 62 -2.00 2.20 -3.59
C ILE A 62 -2.69 2.33 -4.95
N CYS A 63 -3.22 1.23 -5.44
CA CYS A 63 -3.87 1.23 -6.74
C CYS A 63 -5.09 2.15 -6.74
N CYS A 64 -5.85 2.13 -5.66
CA CYS A 64 -7.01 2.98 -5.53
C CYS A 64 -6.62 4.46 -5.54
N PHE A 65 -5.59 4.80 -4.78
CA PHE A 65 -5.16 6.20 -4.68
C PHE A 65 -4.55 6.68 -5.98
N LYS A 66 -3.83 5.82 -6.67
CA LYS A 66 -3.26 6.20 -7.96
C LYS A 66 -4.35 6.52 -8.96
N ARG A 67 -5.42 5.75 -8.93
CA ARG A 67 -6.56 6.04 -9.80
C ARG A 67 -7.21 7.36 -9.45
N ALA A 68 -7.15 7.73 -8.18
CA ALA A 68 -7.71 8.99 -7.74
C ALA A 68 -6.80 10.17 -8.01
N GLY A 69 -5.64 9.93 -8.62
CA GLY A 69 -4.75 11.02 -8.99
C GLY A 69 -3.66 11.33 -7.98
N MET A 70 -3.45 10.49 -6.99
CA MET A 70 -2.39 10.74 -6.02
C MET A 70 -1.04 10.39 -6.63
N THR A 71 -0.05 11.21 -6.30
CA THR A 71 1.32 10.99 -6.75
C THR A 71 2.03 10.07 -5.78
N ILE A 72 3.21 9.62 -6.18
CA ILE A 72 4.05 8.83 -5.29
C ILE A 72 4.38 9.61 -4.02
N GLY A 73 4.62 10.91 -4.16
CA GLY A 73 4.88 11.74 -3.00
C GLY A 73 3.70 11.81 -2.05
N ASP A 74 2.50 11.87 -2.59
CA ASP A 74 1.29 11.87 -1.78
C ASP A 74 1.18 10.54 -1.02
N LEU A 75 1.48 9.45 -1.69
CA LEU A 75 1.40 8.13 -1.07
C LEU A 75 2.44 8.00 0.05
N GLN A 76 3.62 8.54 -0.17
CA GLN A 76 4.66 8.50 0.83
C GLN A 76 4.21 9.23 2.09
N LYS A 77 3.58 10.38 1.93
CA LYS A 77 3.07 11.14 3.06
C LYS A 77 1.97 10.38 3.79
N PHE A 78 1.06 9.81 3.03
CA PHE A 78 -0.05 9.08 3.61
C PHE A 78 0.45 7.93 4.50
N PHE A 79 1.37 7.14 3.97
CA PHE A 79 1.86 5.99 4.71
C PHE A 79 2.77 6.40 5.86
N GLN A 80 3.40 7.56 5.75
CA GLN A 80 4.20 8.08 6.82
C GLN A 80 3.33 8.44 8.03
N TYR A 81 2.19 9.07 7.78
CA TYR A 81 1.23 9.36 8.84
C TYR A 81 0.78 8.07 9.51
N GLU A 82 0.49 7.09 8.70
CA GLU A 82 0.02 5.82 9.19
C GLU A 82 1.01 5.16 10.13
N GLU A 83 2.28 5.30 9.82
CA GLU A 83 3.33 4.68 10.62
C GLU A 83 3.65 5.44 11.89
N THR A 84 3.50 6.76 11.88
CA THR A 84 3.94 7.54 13.00
C THR A 84 3.01 7.48 14.16
N GLU A 85 1.72 7.54 13.92
CA GLU A 85 0.81 7.48 15.02
C GLU A 85 -0.59 7.21 14.72
N ASP A 86 -1.22 6.59 15.68
CA ASP A 86 -2.62 6.28 15.59
C ASP A 86 -3.48 7.52 15.65
N GLU A 87 -3.01 8.52 16.35
CA GLU A 87 -3.83 9.71 16.48
C GLU A 87 -3.88 10.55 15.25
N SER A 88 -3.09 10.20 14.26
CA SER A 88 -3.11 10.92 13.00
C SER A 88 -4.23 10.51 12.09
N ILE A 89 -5.07 9.61 12.56
CA ILE A 89 -6.16 9.12 11.71
C ILE A 89 -7.02 10.25 11.16
N ASP A 90 -7.34 11.22 12.01
CA ASP A 90 -8.14 12.33 11.54
C ASP A 90 -7.46 13.12 10.44
N ASP A 91 -6.15 13.30 10.56
CA ASP A 91 -5.40 14.01 9.54
C ASP A 91 -5.38 13.23 8.23
N ILE A 92 -5.29 11.91 8.33
CA ILE A 92 -5.29 11.07 7.16
C ILE A 92 -6.63 11.16 6.45
N VAL A 93 -7.71 11.14 7.21
CA VAL A 93 -9.04 11.25 6.65
C VAL A 93 -9.20 12.59 5.96
N LYS A 94 -8.72 13.66 6.56
CA LYS A 94 -8.80 14.97 5.95
C LYS A 94 -8.06 15.03 4.65
N LEU A 95 -6.88 14.42 4.60
CA LEU A 95 -6.09 14.41 3.38
C LEU A 95 -6.85 13.74 2.25
N LEU A 96 -7.49 12.63 2.54
CA LEU A 96 -8.27 11.92 1.53
C LEU A 96 -9.47 12.72 1.07
N GLU A 97 -10.13 13.38 2.00
CA GLU A 97 -11.31 14.18 1.66
C GLU A 97 -10.93 15.36 0.79
N GLU A 98 -9.82 15.99 1.10
CA GLU A 98 -9.36 17.13 0.31
C GLU A 98 -9.03 16.70 -1.12
N ARG A 99 -8.37 15.57 -1.25
CA ARG A 99 -8.03 15.07 -2.58
C ARG A 99 -9.28 14.74 -3.37
N LYS A 100 -10.25 14.14 -2.71
CA LYS A 100 -11.49 13.79 -3.35
C LYS A 100 -12.25 15.03 -3.81
N LYS A 101 -12.32 16.05 -2.97
CA LYS A 101 -13.01 17.28 -3.34
C LYS A 101 -12.35 17.93 -4.55
N SER A 102 -11.03 17.92 -4.58
CA SER A 102 -10.31 18.52 -5.68
C SER A 102 -10.66 17.85 -7.00
N VAL A 103 -10.70 16.53 -6.99
CA VAL A 103 -11.02 15.76 -8.19
C VAL A 103 -12.45 16.03 -8.62
N GLU A 104 -13.37 16.07 -7.67
CA GLU A 104 -14.77 16.31 -7.99
C GLU A 104 -14.97 17.68 -8.57
N GLN A 105 -14.27 18.66 -8.05
CA GLN A 105 -14.37 20.01 -8.60
C GLN A 105 -13.92 20.07 -10.04
N GLN A 106 -12.86 19.37 -10.34
CA GLN A 106 -12.35 19.34 -11.70
C GLN A 106 -13.36 18.73 -12.66
N LEU A 107 -14.02 17.69 -12.20
CA LEU A 107 -15.01 17.03 -13.03
C LEU A 107 -16.25 17.89 -13.29
N ASN A 108 -16.59 18.73 -12.32
CA ASN A 108 -17.77 19.56 -12.45
C ASN A 108 -17.55 20.79 -13.30
N GLU A 109 -16.34 21.13 -13.55
CA GLU A 109 -16.05 22.27 -14.39
C GLU A 109 -15.90 21.87 -15.83
#